data_80dc8f9e5139cb20551c796a2d9711b2
#
_entry.id   80dc8f9e5139cb20551c796a2d9711b2
#
_cell.length_a   1.000
_cell.length_b   1.000
_cell.length_c   1.000
_cell.angle_alpha   90.00
_cell.angle_beta   90.00
_cell.angle_gamma   90.00
#
_symmetry.space_group_name_H-M   'P 1'
#
loop_
_entity.id
_entity.type
_entity.pdbx_description
1 polymer ?
#
loop_
_entity_poly.entity_id
_entity_poly.type
_entity_poly.pdbx_seq_one_letter_code
_entity_poly.pdbx_strand_id
1 'polypeptide(L)'
;MWLFVMFDLPTVTKMEKKLSARFRKELEKDGFIMYQYSVYIRYCASLESAHVHIKRVKSSTPQKGVVSILMVTDKQYSNIINIWGEIHHKKVSTPLQLEFF
;
A
#
# COMPACT_ATOMS: atom_id res chain seq x y z
N MET A 1 -14.39 0.22 1.45
CA MET A 1 -13.62 0.68 0.28
C MET A 1 -12.15 0.67 0.63
N TRP A 2 -11.33 0.17 -0.27
CA TRP A 2 -9.89 0.00 -0.03
C TRP A 2 -9.09 0.77 -1.05
N LEU A 3 -7.99 1.36 -0.60
CA LEU A 3 -7.00 1.97 -1.47
C LEU A 3 -5.78 1.08 -1.53
N PHE A 4 -5.35 0.79 -2.76
CA PHE A 4 -4.08 0.12 -3.03
C PHE A 4 -3.12 1.15 -3.59
N VAL A 5 -1.97 1.27 -2.96
CA VAL A 5 -0.90 2.13 -3.44
C VAL A 5 0.23 1.22 -3.89
N MET A 6 0.47 1.23 -5.18
CA MET A 6 1.50 0.40 -5.82
C MET A 6 2.56 1.33 -6.36
N PHE A 7 3.82 1.02 -6.12
CA PHE A 7 4.85 1.93 -6.55
C PHE A 7 6.12 1.20 -6.99
N ASP A 8 6.79 1.84 -7.93
CA ASP A 8 8.08 1.43 -8.43
C ASP A 8 8.98 2.64 -8.36
N LEU A 9 9.79 2.72 -7.32
CA LEU A 9 10.67 3.84 -7.06
C LEU A 9 12.12 3.40 -7.23
N PRO A 10 12.97 4.25 -7.82
CA PRO A 10 14.37 3.90 -7.98
C PRO A 10 15.06 3.79 -6.62
N THR A 11 15.97 2.83 -6.50
CA THR A 11 16.70 2.56 -5.27
C THR A 11 18.18 2.28 -5.52
N VAL A 12 18.74 2.87 -6.57
CA VAL A 12 20.14 2.67 -6.93
C VAL A 12 21.07 3.57 -6.12
N THR A 13 20.75 4.86 -6.07
CA THR A 13 21.58 5.79 -5.32
C THR A 13 21.17 5.85 -3.86
N LYS A 14 22.06 6.39 -3.05
CA LYS A 14 21.80 6.57 -1.63
C LYS A 14 20.60 7.48 -1.38
N MET A 15 20.50 8.55 -2.16
CA MET A 15 19.38 9.47 -2.07
C MET A 15 18.07 8.80 -2.47
N GLU A 16 18.10 8.01 -3.53
CA GLU A 16 16.91 7.28 -3.98
C GLU A 16 16.40 6.30 -2.92
N LYS A 17 17.32 5.57 -2.29
CA LYS A 17 16.97 4.66 -1.20
C LYS A 17 16.33 5.42 -0.05
N LYS A 18 16.85 6.58 0.29
CA LYS A 18 16.33 7.41 1.35
C LYS A 18 14.92 7.92 1.04
N LEU A 19 14.69 8.38 -0.17
CA LEU A 19 13.38 8.86 -0.60
C LEU A 19 12.35 7.74 -0.64
N SER A 20 12.75 6.56 -1.09
CA SER A 20 11.86 5.39 -1.10
C SER A 20 11.46 4.98 0.32
N ALA A 21 12.43 4.93 1.22
CA ALA A 21 12.16 4.61 2.62
C ALA A 21 11.24 5.65 3.27
N ARG A 22 11.45 6.91 2.95
CA ARG A 22 10.63 8.00 3.46
C ARG A 22 9.19 7.89 2.97
N PHE A 23 8.99 7.55 1.71
CA PHE A 23 7.65 7.36 1.15
C PHE A 23 6.91 6.24 1.88
N ARG A 24 7.58 5.13 2.15
CA ARG A 24 7.00 4.02 2.91
C ARG A 24 6.56 4.46 4.29
N LYS A 25 7.39 5.22 4.97
CA LYS A 25 7.06 5.74 6.30
C LYS A 25 5.87 6.70 6.27
N GLU A 26 5.78 7.53 5.25
CA GLU A 26 4.65 8.43 5.10
C GLU A 26 3.35 7.66 4.89
N LEU A 27 3.38 6.59 4.11
CA LEU A 27 2.22 5.72 3.96
C LEU A 27 1.81 5.10 5.28
N GLU A 28 2.77 4.60 6.05
CA GLU A 28 2.51 4.00 7.36
C GLU A 28 1.90 4.99 8.33
N LYS A 29 2.42 6.21 8.35
CA LYS A 29 1.87 7.28 9.19
C LYS A 29 0.43 7.60 8.84
N ASP A 30 0.08 7.49 7.58
CA ASP A 30 -1.28 7.75 7.11
C ASP A 30 -2.19 6.54 7.26
N GLY A 31 -1.75 5.51 7.94
CA GLY A 31 -2.56 4.35 8.25
C GLY A 31 -2.55 3.24 7.20
N PHE A 32 -1.68 3.35 6.21
CA PHE A 32 -1.49 2.26 5.25
C PHE A 32 -0.65 1.17 5.87
N ILE A 33 -0.91 -0.07 5.47
CA ILE A 33 -0.15 -1.22 5.89
C ILE A 33 0.39 -1.96 4.67
N MET A 34 1.54 -2.57 4.84
CA MET A 34 2.16 -3.29 3.73
C MET A 34 1.36 -4.54 3.41
N TYR A 35 0.90 -4.63 2.18
CA TYR A 35 0.22 -5.81 1.66
C TYR A 35 1.21 -6.75 0.98
N GLN A 36 2.05 -6.18 0.12
CA GLN A 36 3.19 -6.82 -0.50
C GLN A 36 4.30 -5.78 -0.58
N TYR A 37 5.51 -6.20 -0.91
CA TYR A 37 6.60 -5.26 -1.09
C TYR A 37 6.24 -4.26 -2.19
N SER A 38 6.28 -2.98 -1.87
CA SER A 38 5.88 -1.88 -2.76
C SER A 38 4.38 -1.84 -3.06
N VAL A 39 3.56 -2.52 -2.25
CA VAL A 39 2.10 -2.43 -2.31
C VAL A 39 1.57 -2.21 -0.90
N TYR A 40 0.95 -1.07 -0.69
CA TYR A 40 0.37 -0.72 0.61
C TYR A 40 -1.13 -0.54 0.46
N ILE A 41 -1.87 -0.90 1.48
CA ILE A 41 -3.33 -0.81 1.46
C ILE A 41 -3.86 -0.06 2.67
N ARG A 42 -5.00 0.58 2.48
CA ARG A 42 -5.70 1.24 3.56
C ARG A 42 -7.21 1.12 3.37
N TYR A 43 -7.91 0.74 4.42
CA TYR A 43 -9.36 0.78 4.42
C TYR A 43 -9.84 2.22 4.59
N CYS A 44 -10.85 2.61 3.83
CA CYS A 44 -11.49 3.91 3.95
C CYS A 44 -13.00 3.70 4.08
N ALA A 45 -13.59 4.32 5.09
CA ALA A 45 -15.00 4.13 5.39
C ALA A 45 -15.93 4.78 4.36
N SER A 46 -15.42 5.77 3.61
CA SER A 46 -16.21 6.50 2.64
C SER A 46 -15.35 6.94 1.46
N LEU A 47 -16.02 7.32 0.37
CA LEU A 47 -15.34 7.87 -0.79
C LEU A 47 -14.62 9.18 -0.44
N GLU A 48 -15.23 9.99 0.41
CA GLU A 48 -14.64 11.25 0.85
C GLU A 48 -13.33 11.00 1.62
N SER A 49 -13.34 10.03 2.52
CA SER A 49 -12.15 9.64 3.26
C SER A 49 -11.07 9.13 2.31
N ALA A 50 -11.45 8.32 1.31
CA ALA A 50 -10.52 7.82 0.32
C ALA A 50 -9.83 8.97 -0.43
N HIS A 51 -10.58 10.00 -0.83
CA HIS A 51 -10.02 11.13 -1.54
C HIS A 51 -9.03 11.93 -0.69
N VAL A 52 -9.25 12.04 0.62
CA VAL A 52 -8.32 12.68 1.52
C VAL A 52 -6.98 11.95 1.51
N HIS A 53 -7.02 10.63 1.60
CA HIS A 53 -5.79 9.83 1.62
C HIS A 53 -5.09 9.81 0.26
N ILE A 54 -5.85 9.82 -0.83
CA ILE A 54 -5.27 9.95 -2.18
C ILE A 54 -4.48 11.25 -2.29
N LYS A 55 -5.03 12.35 -1.79
CA LYS A 55 -4.33 13.64 -1.79
C LYS A 55 -3.02 13.58 -1.01
N ARG A 56 -3.05 12.94 0.14
CA ARG A 56 -1.86 12.81 0.99
C ARG A 56 -0.78 11.98 0.30
N VAL A 57 -1.18 10.89 -0.35
CA VAL A 57 -0.24 10.08 -1.12
C VAL A 57 0.40 10.90 -2.23
N LYS A 58 -0.41 11.65 -2.97
CA LYS A 58 0.10 12.53 -4.03
C LYS A 58 1.14 13.52 -3.50
N SER A 59 0.88 14.09 -2.33
CA SER A 59 1.79 15.09 -1.73
C SER A 59 3.11 14.49 -1.30
N SER A 60 3.15 13.21 -0.96
CA SER A 60 4.36 12.55 -0.46
C SER A 60 5.10 11.77 -1.54
N THR A 61 4.59 11.74 -2.75
CA THR A 61 5.19 10.99 -3.86
C THR A 61 6.50 11.64 -4.30
N PRO A 62 7.60 10.88 -4.40
CA PRO A 62 8.86 11.40 -4.92
C PRO A 62 8.75 11.80 -6.39
N GLN A 63 9.69 12.62 -6.84
CA GLN A 63 9.68 13.10 -8.22
C GLN A 63 9.99 12.00 -9.23
N LYS A 64 10.82 11.03 -8.85
CA LYS A 64 11.21 9.94 -9.75
C LYS A 64 10.45 8.69 -9.40
N GLY A 65 10.16 7.89 -10.41
CA GLY A 65 9.43 6.65 -10.23
C GLY A 65 7.95 6.80 -10.53
N VAL A 66 7.22 5.75 -10.29
CA VAL A 66 5.78 5.69 -10.58
C VAL A 66 5.04 5.27 -9.33
N VAL A 67 3.95 5.95 -9.02
CA VAL A 67 3.03 5.58 -7.95
C VAL A 67 1.65 5.47 -8.56
N SER A 68 1.02 4.34 -8.39
CA SER A 68 -0.34 4.10 -8.88
C SER A 68 -1.27 3.82 -7.71
N ILE A 69 -2.47 4.38 -7.77
CA ILE A 69 -3.47 4.19 -6.74
C ILE A 69 -4.67 3.50 -7.36
N LEU A 70 -5.09 2.40 -6.76
CA LEU A 70 -6.27 1.66 -7.19
C LEU A 70 -7.27 1.64 -6.06
N MET A 71 -8.49 2.01 -6.36
CA MET A 71 -9.58 1.99 -5.40
C MET A 71 -10.46 0.79 -5.69
N VAL A 72 -10.71 -0.04 -4.67
CA VAL A 72 -11.53 -1.23 -4.81
C VAL A 72 -12.62 -1.26 -3.75
N THR A 73 -13.75 -1.85 -4.09
CA THR A 73 -14.84 -2.06 -3.15
C THR A 73 -14.48 -3.17 -2.16
N ASP A 74 -15.23 -3.24 -1.07
CA ASP A 74 -15.04 -4.31 -0.08
C ASP A 74 -15.24 -5.68 -0.72
N LYS A 75 -16.20 -5.80 -1.62
CA LYS A 75 -16.46 -7.05 -2.32
C LYS A 75 -15.29 -7.43 -3.23
N GLN A 76 -14.76 -6.47 -3.97
CA GLN A 76 -13.59 -6.72 -4.81
C GLN A 76 -12.39 -7.15 -3.97
N TYR A 77 -12.18 -6.49 -2.84
CA TYR A 77 -11.11 -6.84 -1.93
C TYR A 77 -11.26 -8.27 -1.41
N SER A 78 -12.48 -8.66 -1.03
CA SER A 78 -12.74 -10.00 -0.53
C SER A 78 -12.56 -11.09 -1.58
N ASN A 79 -12.57 -10.74 -2.86
CA ASN A 79 -12.38 -11.68 -3.96
C ASN A 79 -10.93 -11.80 -4.41
N ILE A 80 -10.00 -11.12 -3.75
CA ILE A 80 -8.59 -11.25 -4.09
C ILE A 80 -8.13 -12.67 -3.82
N ILE A 81 -7.44 -13.24 -4.79
CA ILE A 81 -6.85 -14.57 -4.66
C ILE A 81 -5.36 -14.39 -4.38
N ASN A 82 -4.91 -14.91 -3.25
CA ASN A 82 -3.50 -14.88 -2.89
C ASN A 82 -2.92 -16.29 -3.02
N ILE A 83 -1.82 -16.38 -3.72
CA ILE A 83 -1.10 -17.64 -3.89
C ILE A 83 0.23 -17.48 -3.18
N TRP A 84 0.50 -18.38 -2.23
CA TRP A 84 1.63 -18.28 -1.33
C TRP A 84 2.71 -19.28 -1.69
N GLY A 85 3.94 -18.81 -1.84
CA GLY A 85 5.10 -19.67 -1.90
C GLY A 85 5.61 -19.98 -0.50
N GLU A 86 6.57 -20.86 -0.38
CA GLU A 86 7.12 -21.26 0.92
C GLU A 86 7.68 -20.07 1.72
N ILE A 87 8.35 -19.15 1.02
CA ILE A 87 8.95 -17.99 1.68
C ILE A 87 7.88 -17.09 2.30
N HIS A 88 6.71 -17.04 1.68
CA HIS A 88 5.63 -16.17 2.15
C HIS A 88 4.74 -16.80 3.21
N HIS A 89 4.85 -18.09 3.42
CA HIS A 89 4.02 -18.81 4.39
C HIS A 89 4.10 -18.20 5.78
N LYS A 90 5.28 -17.79 6.21
CA LYS A 90 5.47 -17.18 7.51
C LYS A 90 4.77 -15.85 7.66
N LYS A 91 4.55 -15.16 6.55
CA LYS A 91 3.89 -13.85 6.55
C LYS A 91 2.38 -13.95 6.55
N VAL A 92 1.85 -15.10 6.18
CA VAL A 92 0.41 -15.33 6.16
C VAL A 92 -0.18 -15.25 7.56
N SER A 93 0.64 -15.51 8.57
CA SER A 93 0.18 -15.43 9.96
C SER A 93 -0.13 -14.01 10.43
N THR A 94 0.06 -13.00 9.61
CA THR A 94 -0.27 -11.64 9.99
C THR A 94 -1.77 -11.51 10.22
N PRO A 95 -2.18 -10.82 11.29
CA PRO A 95 -3.61 -10.67 11.60
C PRO A 95 -4.39 -9.97 10.50
N LEU A 96 -3.71 -9.26 9.65
CA LEU A 96 -4.31 -8.47 8.59
C LEU A 96 -5.36 -9.24 7.81
N GLN A 97 -5.03 -10.44 7.39
CA GLN A 97 -5.95 -11.22 6.57
C GLN A 97 -7.06 -11.86 7.38
N LEU A 98 -6.79 -12.13 8.63
CA LEU A 98 -7.79 -12.72 9.51
C LEU A 98 -8.82 -11.70 9.98
N GLU A 99 -8.43 -10.46 10.11
CA GLU A 99 -9.31 -9.41 10.59
C GLU A 99 -10.35 -8.97 9.56
N PHE A 100 -10.05 -9.16 8.30
CA PHE A 100 -10.91 -8.67 7.22
C PHE A 100 -11.87 -9.72 6.69
N PHE A 101 -11.73 -10.92 7.13
CA PHE A 101 -12.56 -12.04 6.71
C PHE A 101 -13.27 -12.66 7.89
#